data_76518ca0cb84bcb7d8429eeddc999ee2
#
_entry.id   76518ca0cb84bcb7d8429eeddc999ee2
#
_cell.length_a   1.000
_cell.length_b   1.000
_cell.length_c   1.000
_cell.angle_alpha   90.00
_cell.angle_beta   90.00
_cell.angle_gamma   90.00
#
_symmetry.space_group_name_H-M   'P 1'
#
loop_
_entity.id
_entity.type
_entity.pdbx_description
1 polymer ?
#
loop_
_entity_poly.entity_id
_entity_poly.type
_entity_poly.pdbx_seq_one_letter_code
_entity_poly.pdbx_strand_id
1 'polypeptide(L)'
;PATRLGVQPLMAATRPGVREFELSHIFSHVISDDNACNGLSFNTIVASGKHACTLHYPHPMGTLKDGEMLLLDCGARQGYYCGDVSRSFPVNGKFTPIQKTIYEIVLGANKAVAQMARPGVTIQELQSLASTYMANECVAHGLLEKKEDITKVYWHSVSHHIGLDCHDVSDRQAKLEAGNVISDEPGLYFEELGIGVRIEDDLYITEKGCEVLTADIINEVEDIEAFFAGGKRPF
;
A
#
# COMPACT_ATOMS: atom_id res chain seq x y z
N PRO A 1 12.36 -8.81 2.08
CA PRO A 1 12.19 -8.46 0.66
C PRO A 1 13.03 -7.24 0.29
N ALA A 2 13.54 -7.20 -0.95
CA ALA A 2 14.38 -6.11 -1.44
C ALA A 2 13.65 -4.75 -1.40
N THR A 3 12.35 -4.74 -1.66
CA THR A 3 11.50 -3.53 -1.62
C THR A 3 11.64 -2.74 -0.30
N ARG A 4 11.77 -3.42 0.85
CA ARG A 4 11.97 -2.77 2.15
C ARG A 4 13.18 -1.82 2.16
N LEU A 5 14.25 -2.20 1.49
CA LEU A 5 15.49 -1.41 1.47
C LEU A 5 15.26 0.01 0.94
N GLY A 6 14.35 0.17 -0.02
CA GLY A 6 14.02 1.47 -0.58
C GLY A 6 12.93 2.24 0.18
N VAL A 7 11.99 1.53 0.84
CA VAL A 7 10.85 2.17 1.54
C VAL A 7 11.31 2.98 2.74
N GLN A 8 12.16 2.43 3.61
CA GLN A 8 12.61 3.12 4.82
C GLN A 8 13.39 4.41 4.52
N PRO A 9 14.39 4.44 3.61
CA PRO A 9 15.08 5.67 3.22
C PRO A 9 14.13 6.72 2.62
N LEU A 10 13.15 6.29 1.80
CA LEU A 10 12.14 7.19 1.25
C LEU A 10 11.29 7.81 2.36
N MET A 11 10.79 7.01 3.30
CA MET A 11 10.06 7.51 4.47
C MET A 11 10.90 8.52 5.27
N ALA A 12 12.17 8.21 5.51
CA ALA A 12 13.09 9.08 6.25
C ALA A 12 13.36 10.43 5.55
N ALA A 13 13.30 10.46 4.22
CA ALA A 13 13.45 11.68 3.42
C ALA A 13 12.16 12.50 3.33
N THR A 14 11.02 11.90 3.66
CA THR A 14 9.70 12.57 3.54
C THR A 14 9.57 13.71 4.55
N ARG A 15 9.26 14.90 4.06
CA ARG A 15 8.97 16.12 4.84
C ARG A 15 8.32 17.18 3.94
N PRO A 16 7.64 18.19 4.51
CA PRO A 16 7.15 19.31 3.75
C PRO A 16 8.24 19.98 2.91
N GLY A 17 7.91 20.37 1.67
CA GLY A 17 8.80 21.02 0.73
C GLY A 17 9.58 20.08 -0.19
N VAL A 18 9.66 18.78 0.10
CA VAL A 18 10.24 17.78 -0.81
C VAL A 18 9.29 17.55 -1.98
N ARG A 19 9.80 17.27 -3.16
CA ARG A 19 8.99 16.97 -4.34
C ARG A 19 8.77 15.47 -4.47
N GLU A 20 7.61 15.08 -4.98
CA GLU A 20 7.23 13.67 -5.15
C GLU A 20 8.29 12.88 -5.96
N PHE A 21 8.81 13.44 -7.04
CA PHE A 21 9.83 12.76 -7.87
C PHE A 21 11.16 12.54 -7.13
N GLU A 22 11.51 13.41 -6.17
CA GLU A 22 12.76 13.24 -5.39
C GLU A 22 12.68 11.96 -4.55
N LEU A 23 11.49 11.67 -3.99
CA LEU A 23 11.27 10.45 -3.22
C LEU A 23 11.30 9.20 -4.11
N SER A 24 10.71 9.25 -5.32
CA SER A 24 10.78 8.12 -6.26
C SER A 24 12.22 7.83 -6.70
N HIS A 25 13.05 8.88 -6.86
CA HIS A 25 14.46 8.71 -7.16
C HIS A 25 15.25 8.10 -6.00
N ILE A 26 14.93 8.44 -4.74
CA ILE A 26 15.55 7.82 -3.57
C ILE A 26 15.29 6.31 -3.58
N PHE A 27 14.03 5.88 -3.79
CA PHE A 27 13.70 4.46 -3.89
C PHE A 27 14.51 3.77 -5.00
N SER A 28 14.47 4.33 -6.21
CA SER A 28 15.16 3.77 -7.38
C SER A 28 16.68 3.68 -7.16
N HIS A 29 17.28 4.70 -6.54
CA HIS A 29 18.72 4.72 -6.25
C HIS A 29 19.09 3.61 -5.27
N VAL A 30 18.39 3.52 -4.14
CA VAL A 30 18.69 2.55 -3.09
C VAL A 30 18.60 1.10 -3.59
N ILE A 31 17.54 0.76 -4.35
CA ILE A 31 17.44 -0.60 -4.86
C ILE A 31 18.42 -0.90 -6.00
N SER A 32 18.91 0.13 -6.73
CA SER A 32 19.92 -0.05 -7.77
C SER A 32 21.32 -0.31 -7.20
N ASP A 33 21.59 0.12 -5.98
CA ASP A 33 22.85 -0.13 -5.28
C ASP A 33 22.91 -1.54 -4.65
N ASP A 34 21.78 -2.22 -4.52
CA ASP A 34 21.74 -3.60 -4.04
C ASP A 34 21.97 -4.60 -5.18
N ASN A 35 23.09 -5.31 -5.13
CA ASN A 35 23.43 -6.34 -6.13
C ASN A 35 22.39 -7.49 -6.22
N ALA A 36 21.48 -7.62 -5.27
CA ALA A 36 20.39 -8.59 -5.31
C ALA A 36 19.18 -8.11 -6.13
N CYS A 37 19.08 -6.80 -6.43
CA CYS A 37 17.96 -6.23 -7.18
C CYS A 37 18.29 -6.07 -8.65
N ASN A 38 17.33 -6.38 -9.51
CA ASN A 38 17.42 -6.23 -10.97
C ASN A 38 16.66 -4.98 -11.48
N GLY A 39 16.33 -4.05 -10.59
CA GLY A 39 15.60 -2.82 -10.88
C GLY A 39 14.21 -2.77 -10.25
N LEU A 40 13.36 -1.93 -10.82
CA LEU A 40 11.97 -1.74 -10.37
C LEU A 40 11.06 -2.85 -10.92
N SER A 41 10.05 -3.25 -10.14
CA SER A 41 8.94 -4.07 -10.63
C SER A 41 8.06 -3.26 -11.59
N PHE A 42 7.85 -1.99 -11.27
CA PHE A 42 7.09 -0.99 -12.03
C PHE A 42 7.56 0.42 -11.68
N ASN A 43 7.02 1.43 -12.36
CA ASN A 43 7.35 2.82 -12.06
C ASN A 43 6.80 3.22 -10.69
N THR A 44 7.67 3.61 -9.78
CA THR A 44 7.30 4.00 -8.41
C THR A 44 6.28 5.14 -8.41
N ILE A 45 5.17 4.95 -7.72
CA ILE A 45 4.14 5.95 -7.48
C ILE A 45 4.45 6.65 -6.17
N VAL A 46 4.54 7.97 -6.22
CA VAL A 46 4.63 8.85 -5.04
C VAL A 46 3.60 9.94 -5.23
N ALA A 47 2.54 9.91 -4.44
CA ALA A 47 1.38 10.77 -4.62
C ALA A 47 0.98 11.43 -3.29
N SER A 48 0.99 12.76 -3.23
CA SER A 48 0.65 13.52 -2.02
C SER A 48 -0.70 14.23 -2.14
N GLY A 49 -1.41 14.37 -1.04
CA GLY A 49 -2.70 15.04 -0.99
C GLY A 49 -3.69 14.47 -2.00
N LYS A 50 -4.27 15.30 -2.86
CA LYS A 50 -5.24 14.87 -3.89
C LYS A 50 -4.66 13.92 -4.92
N HIS A 51 -3.37 13.96 -5.19
CA HIS A 51 -2.72 13.02 -6.11
C HIS A 51 -2.87 11.58 -5.64
N ALA A 52 -2.90 11.34 -4.32
CA ALA A 52 -3.10 10.03 -3.72
C ALA A 52 -4.45 9.38 -4.09
N CYS A 53 -5.42 10.15 -4.61
CA CYS A 53 -6.69 9.62 -5.10
C CYS A 53 -6.62 9.19 -6.58
N THR A 54 -5.45 9.29 -7.22
CA THR A 54 -5.20 8.78 -8.58
C THR A 54 -4.46 7.46 -8.48
N LEU A 55 -5.12 6.33 -8.78
CA LEU A 55 -4.59 4.97 -8.50
C LEU A 55 -3.20 4.74 -9.08
N HIS A 56 -3.01 5.05 -10.36
CA HIS A 56 -1.72 4.94 -11.04
C HIS A 56 -1.21 6.33 -11.40
N TYR A 57 -0.91 7.16 -10.39
CA TYR A 57 -0.42 8.52 -10.59
C TYR A 57 0.90 8.54 -11.36
N PRO A 58 0.91 8.97 -12.65
CA PRO A 58 2.02 8.68 -13.55
C PRO A 58 3.16 9.70 -13.48
N HIS A 59 2.89 10.89 -12.93
CA HIS A 59 3.82 12.02 -13.00
C HIS A 59 4.00 12.68 -11.63
N PRO A 60 4.97 12.23 -10.82
CA PRO A 60 5.18 12.72 -9.45
C PRO A 60 5.76 14.14 -9.46
N MET A 61 4.96 15.15 -9.81
CA MET A 61 5.38 16.54 -9.96
C MET A 61 4.99 17.44 -8.79
N GLY A 62 4.22 16.95 -7.84
CA GLY A 62 3.77 17.68 -6.67
C GLY A 62 4.90 18.02 -5.70
N THR A 63 4.63 19.00 -4.84
CA THR A 63 5.47 19.34 -3.68
C THR A 63 4.69 18.98 -2.42
N LEU A 64 5.29 18.18 -1.56
CA LEU A 64 4.69 17.72 -0.33
C LEU A 64 4.38 18.89 0.61
N LYS A 65 3.17 18.92 1.16
CA LYS A 65 2.73 19.95 2.10
C LYS A 65 2.50 19.38 3.48
N ASP A 66 2.68 20.22 4.47
CA ASP A 66 2.37 19.90 5.86
C ASP A 66 0.88 19.53 6.01
N GLY A 67 0.61 18.46 6.74
CA GLY A 67 -0.75 17.98 6.96
C GLY A 67 -1.37 17.13 5.83
N GLU A 68 -0.72 17.00 4.67
CA GLU A 68 -1.17 16.06 3.62
C GLU A 68 -0.74 14.61 3.93
N MET A 69 -1.49 13.65 3.38
CA MET A 69 -1.05 12.25 3.30
C MET A 69 -0.17 12.04 2.07
N LEU A 70 0.80 11.15 2.19
CA LEU A 70 1.56 10.60 1.09
C LEU A 70 1.14 9.15 0.89
N LEU A 71 0.87 8.76 -0.34
CA LEU A 71 0.74 7.37 -0.78
C LEU A 71 1.99 7.03 -1.61
N LEU A 72 2.69 6.02 -1.14
CA LEU A 72 3.82 5.39 -1.82
C LEU A 72 3.37 4.03 -2.34
N ASP A 73 3.69 3.73 -3.60
CA ASP A 73 3.49 2.42 -4.17
C ASP A 73 4.72 2.07 -5.01
N CYS A 74 5.39 0.98 -4.63
CA CYS A 74 6.71 0.65 -5.15
C CYS A 74 7.03 -0.83 -5.04
N GLY A 75 7.84 -1.31 -5.96
CA GLY A 75 8.30 -2.68 -5.96
C GLY A 75 9.71 -2.83 -6.51
N ALA A 76 10.51 -3.67 -5.87
CA ALA A 76 11.82 -4.07 -6.37
C ALA A 76 11.72 -5.44 -7.03
N ARG A 77 12.44 -5.61 -8.15
CA ARG A 77 12.61 -6.89 -8.80
C ARG A 77 13.87 -7.58 -8.28
N GLN A 78 13.70 -8.76 -7.70
CA GLN A 78 14.82 -9.56 -7.20
C GLN A 78 14.92 -10.88 -7.97
N GLY A 79 16.05 -11.10 -8.64
CA GLY A 79 16.14 -12.13 -9.64
C GLY A 79 15.19 -11.80 -10.81
N TYR A 80 14.19 -12.62 -11.00
CA TYR A 80 13.14 -12.37 -12.03
C TYR A 80 11.79 -12.03 -11.40
N TYR A 81 11.66 -12.09 -10.07
CA TYR A 81 10.40 -11.94 -9.37
C TYR A 81 10.17 -10.50 -8.92
N CYS A 82 8.95 -10.05 -9.11
CA CYS A 82 8.47 -8.74 -8.68
C CYS A 82 8.03 -8.77 -7.21
N GLY A 83 8.18 -7.64 -6.51
CA GLY A 83 7.47 -7.34 -5.28
C GLY A 83 6.56 -6.13 -5.51
N ASP A 84 5.55 -5.97 -4.67
CA ASP A 84 4.55 -4.91 -4.73
C ASP A 84 4.15 -4.44 -3.34
N VAL A 85 4.35 -3.17 -3.03
CA VAL A 85 4.12 -2.63 -1.69
C VAL A 85 3.57 -1.22 -1.76
N SER A 86 2.41 -1.01 -1.17
CA SER A 86 1.92 0.34 -0.90
C SER A 86 1.99 0.66 0.59
N ARG A 87 2.41 1.88 0.91
CA ARG A 87 2.33 2.46 2.24
C ARG A 87 1.80 3.88 2.15
N SER A 88 0.95 4.25 3.10
CA SER A 88 0.44 5.61 3.23
C SER A 88 0.79 6.18 4.61
N PHE A 89 1.21 7.43 4.66
CA PHE A 89 1.58 8.08 5.91
C PHE A 89 1.51 9.61 5.79
N PRO A 90 1.35 10.35 6.90
CA PRO A 90 1.37 11.80 6.87
C PRO A 90 2.74 12.34 6.48
N VAL A 91 2.77 13.38 5.65
CA VAL A 91 4.01 14.05 5.21
C VAL A 91 4.84 14.58 6.39
N ASN A 92 4.17 15.02 7.45
CA ASN A 92 4.81 15.50 8.68
C ASN A 92 5.01 14.42 9.75
N GLY A 93 4.59 13.17 9.45
CA GLY A 93 4.71 12.03 10.34
C GLY A 93 3.69 11.96 11.47
N LYS A 94 2.62 12.80 11.45
CA LYS A 94 1.58 12.78 12.48
C LYS A 94 0.19 12.77 11.86
N PHE A 95 -0.57 11.73 12.18
CA PHE A 95 -1.93 11.60 11.69
C PHE A 95 -2.89 12.63 12.33
N THR A 96 -3.71 13.27 11.51
CA THR A 96 -4.90 13.94 12.01
C THR A 96 -5.97 12.89 12.36
N PRO A 97 -6.98 13.23 13.20
CA PRO A 97 -8.02 12.26 13.56
C PRO A 97 -8.70 11.60 12.37
N ILE A 98 -9.03 12.37 11.33
CA ILE A 98 -9.69 11.83 10.13
C ILE A 98 -8.76 10.94 9.31
N GLN A 99 -7.49 11.30 9.17
CA GLN A 99 -6.48 10.49 8.48
C GLN A 99 -6.28 9.15 9.22
N LYS A 100 -6.17 9.20 10.56
CA LYS A 100 -6.04 8.01 11.40
C LYS A 100 -7.24 7.08 11.22
N THR A 101 -8.46 7.62 11.29
CA THR A 101 -9.69 6.81 11.09
C THR A 101 -9.69 6.11 9.73
N ILE A 102 -9.44 6.83 8.64
CA ILE A 102 -9.41 6.25 7.29
C ILE A 102 -8.29 5.21 7.18
N TYR A 103 -7.11 5.51 7.71
CA TYR A 103 -5.97 4.61 7.70
C TYR A 103 -6.25 3.29 8.45
N GLU A 104 -6.79 3.38 9.67
CA GLU A 104 -7.11 2.21 10.50
C GLU A 104 -8.19 1.32 9.87
N ILE A 105 -9.15 1.90 9.12
CA ILE A 105 -10.13 1.13 8.34
C ILE A 105 -9.44 0.33 7.24
N VAL A 106 -8.53 0.94 6.50
CA VAL A 106 -7.78 0.26 5.44
C VAL A 106 -6.86 -0.82 6.03
N LEU A 107 -6.15 -0.51 7.11
CA LEU A 107 -5.28 -1.47 7.82
C LEU A 107 -6.08 -2.67 8.37
N GLY A 108 -7.28 -2.41 8.90
CA GLY A 108 -8.18 -3.47 9.35
C GLY A 108 -8.64 -4.38 8.22
N ALA A 109 -8.93 -3.83 7.03
CA ALA A 109 -9.26 -4.60 5.84
C ALA A 109 -8.08 -5.45 5.35
N ASN A 110 -6.86 -4.89 5.28
CA ASN A 110 -5.64 -5.61 4.92
C ASN A 110 -5.41 -6.79 5.88
N LYS A 111 -5.47 -6.57 7.19
CA LYS A 111 -5.35 -7.66 8.18
C LYS A 111 -6.44 -8.74 8.02
N ALA A 112 -7.68 -8.35 7.70
CA ALA A 112 -8.78 -9.29 7.50
C ALA A 112 -8.57 -10.15 6.24
N VAL A 113 -8.05 -9.57 5.17
CA VAL A 113 -7.71 -10.28 3.93
C VAL A 113 -6.59 -11.28 4.18
N ALA A 114 -5.50 -10.86 4.81
CA ALA A 114 -4.40 -11.77 5.18
C ALA A 114 -4.87 -12.95 6.05
N GLN A 115 -5.79 -12.70 7.01
CA GLN A 115 -6.36 -13.78 7.83
C GLN A 115 -7.23 -14.77 7.03
N MET A 116 -7.89 -14.32 5.97
CA MET A 116 -8.74 -15.17 5.13
C MET A 116 -7.95 -15.90 4.03
N ALA A 117 -6.85 -15.33 3.57
CA ALA A 117 -6.05 -15.84 2.45
C ALA A 117 -5.47 -17.23 2.76
N ARG A 118 -5.88 -18.25 1.98
CA ARG A 118 -5.46 -19.66 2.10
C ARG A 118 -5.85 -20.42 0.85
N PRO A 119 -5.33 -21.65 0.66
CA PRO A 119 -5.80 -22.52 -0.42
C PRO A 119 -7.31 -22.71 -0.42
N GLY A 120 -7.90 -22.67 -1.61
CA GLY A 120 -9.34 -22.86 -1.83
C GLY A 120 -10.18 -21.58 -1.81
N VAL A 121 -9.64 -20.45 -1.36
CA VAL A 121 -10.28 -19.12 -1.44
C VAL A 121 -9.99 -18.50 -2.81
N THR A 122 -10.90 -17.67 -3.31
CA THR A 122 -10.72 -16.90 -4.56
C THR A 122 -10.42 -15.43 -4.26
N ILE A 123 -9.76 -14.74 -5.20
CA ILE A 123 -9.55 -13.27 -5.11
C ILE A 123 -10.90 -12.54 -4.99
N GLN A 124 -11.96 -13.05 -5.62
CA GLN A 124 -13.28 -12.44 -5.52
C GLN A 124 -13.87 -12.53 -4.10
N GLU A 125 -13.62 -13.60 -3.36
CA GLU A 125 -14.03 -13.73 -1.96
C GLU A 125 -13.24 -12.77 -1.07
N LEU A 126 -11.94 -12.59 -1.31
CA LEU A 126 -11.11 -11.59 -0.63
C LEU A 126 -11.61 -10.17 -0.92
N GLN A 127 -11.93 -9.87 -2.19
CA GLN A 127 -12.52 -8.59 -2.59
C GLN A 127 -13.82 -8.30 -1.85
N SER A 128 -14.71 -9.29 -1.76
CA SER A 128 -15.99 -9.16 -1.08
C SER A 128 -15.82 -8.90 0.41
N LEU A 129 -14.86 -9.58 1.04
CA LEU A 129 -14.50 -9.35 2.45
C LEU A 129 -14.01 -7.92 2.67
N ALA A 130 -12.99 -7.48 1.93
CA ALA A 130 -12.39 -6.15 2.08
C ALA A 130 -13.43 -5.03 1.84
N SER A 131 -14.19 -5.14 0.76
CA SER A 131 -15.23 -4.16 0.43
C SER A 131 -16.31 -4.09 1.51
N THR A 132 -16.77 -5.24 2.01
CA THR A 132 -17.79 -5.29 3.07
C THR A 132 -17.26 -4.73 4.38
N TYR A 133 -16.02 -5.06 4.75
CA TYR A 133 -15.37 -4.55 5.95
C TYR A 133 -15.29 -3.03 5.90
N MET A 134 -14.66 -2.49 4.84
CA MET A 134 -14.49 -1.05 4.68
C MET A 134 -15.82 -0.30 4.60
N ALA A 135 -16.83 -0.86 3.91
CA ALA A 135 -18.17 -0.26 3.85
C ALA A 135 -18.82 -0.15 5.24
N ASN A 136 -18.72 -1.21 6.06
CA ASN A 136 -19.27 -1.21 7.42
C ASN A 136 -18.59 -0.16 8.30
N GLU A 137 -17.27 -0.13 8.30
CA GLU A 137 -16.48 0.79 9.10
C GLU A 137 -16.66 2.25 8.65
N CYS A 138 -16.68 2.51 7.33
CA CYS A 138 -16.93 3.85 6.81
C CYS A 138 -18.30 4.40 7.24
N VAL A 139 -19.35 3.58 7.24
CA VAL A 139 -20.68 3.98 7.74
C VAL A 139 -20.65 4.18 9.25
N ALA A 140 -20.02 3.29 10.01
CA ALA A 140 -19.93 3.38 11.46
C ALA A 140 -19.19 4.66 11.93
N HIS A 141 -18.22 5.11 11.16
CA HIS A 141 -17.46 6.33 11.42
C HIS A 141 -18.02 7.59 10.72
N GLY A 142 -19.17 7.48 10.06
CA GLY A 142 -19.83 8.63 9.38
C GLY A 142 -19.09 9.14 8.13
N LEU A 143 -18.21 8.33 7.54
CA LEU A 143 -17.50 8.65 6.29
C LEU A 143 -18.37 8.41 5.05
N LEU A 144 -19.35 7.50 5.17
CA LEU A 144 -20.36 7.21 4.15
C LEU A 144 -21.74 7.18 4.79
N GLU A 145 -22.75 7.59 4.03
CA GLU A 145 -24.17 7.53 4.48
C GLU A 145 -24.71 6.10 4.48
N LYS A 146 -24.28 5.29 3.50
CA LYS A 146 -24.72 3.91 3.33
C LYS A 146 -23.61 3.06 2.71
N LYS A 147 -23.69 1.74 2.93
CA LYS A 147 -22.65 0.78 2.52
C LYS A 147 -22.45 0.70 1.00
N GLU A 148 -23.50 0.89 0.23
CA GLU A 148 -23.47 0.86 -1.23
C GLU A 148 -22.58 1.97 -1.81
N ASP A 149 -22.38 3.05 -1.06
CA ASP A 149 -21.53 4.17 -1.46
C ASP A 149 -20.03 3.84 -1.41
N ILE A 150 -19.64 2.65 -0.92
CA ILE A 150 -18.24 2.21 -0.90
C ILE A 150 -17.60 2.29 -2.30
N THR A 151 -18.35 2.04 -3.36
CA THR A 151 -17.87 2.12 -4.75
C THR A 151 -17.46 3.53 -5.19
N LYS A 152 -17.82 4.56 -4.44
CA LYS A 152 -17.40 5.95 -4.69
C LYS A 152 -16.00 6.26 -4.17
N VAL A 153 -15.52 5.44 -3.23
CA VAL A 153 -14.23 5.66 -2.53
C VAL A 153 -13.30 4.45 -2.60
N TYR A 154 -13.76 3.33 -3.19
CA TYR A 154 -12.97 2.11 -3.43
C TYR A 154 -13.43 1.45 -4.72
N TRP A 155 -12.58 1.43 -5.76
CA TRP A 155 -12.96 1.00 -7.12
C TRP A 155 -11.90 0.16 -7.84
N HIS A 156 -10.96 -0.45 -7.10
CA HIS A 156 -10.01 -1.41 -7.65
C HIS A 156 -10.11 -2.77 -6.97
N SER A 157 -9.40 -3.76 -7.50
CA SER A 157 -9.30 -5.09 -6.89
C SER A 157 -8.48 -5.04 -5.61
N VAL A 158 -8.82 -5.87 -4.62
CA VAL A 158 -8.02 -6.02 -3.40
C VAL A 158 -6.74 -6.83 -3.63
N SER A 159 -6.64 -7.52 -4.77
CA SER A 159 -5.53 -8.45 -4.99
C SER A 159 -5.35 -8.77 -6.47
N HIS A 160 -4.13 -9.10 -6.83
CA HIS A 160 -3.71 -9.75 -8.07
C HIS A 160 -2.58 -10.73 -7.78
N HIS A 161 -2.28 -11.63 -8.71
CA HIS A 161 -1.09 -12.47 -8.60
C HIS A 161 0.17 -11.66 -8.90
N ILE A 162 1.24 -12.01 -8.19
CA ILE A 162 2.59 -11.43 -8.36
C ILE A 162 3.54 -12.57 -8.72
N GLY A 163 4.40 -12.35 -9.71
CA GLY A 163 5.36 -13.34 -10.16
C GLY A 163 6.48 -12.74 -10.99
N LEU A 164 6.63 -13.20 -12.23
CA LEU A 164 7.57 -12.64 -13.19
C LEU A 164 7.15 -11.26 -13.66
N ASP A 165 5.85 -11.02 -13.70
CA ASP A 165 5.25 -9.71 -13.86
C ASP A 165 4.62 -9.26 -12.54
N CYS A 166 4.53 -7.93 -12.32
CA CYS A 166 3.88 -7.38 -11.13
C CYS A 166 2.40 -7.76 -11.11
N HIS A 167 1.68 -7.53 -12.21
CA HIS A 167 0.37 -8.10 -12.48
C HIS A 167 0.55 -9.40 -13.30
N ASP A 168 0.84 -10.50 -12.61
CA ASP A 168 1.13 -11.77 -13.28
C ASP A 168 -0.14 -12.43 -13.83
N VAL A 169 0.05 -13.34 -14.76
CA VAL A 169 -1.04 -14.06 -15.43
C VAL A 169 -1.85 -14.85 -14.39
N SER A 170 -3.16 -14.64 -14.39
CA SER A 170 -4.04 -15.34 -13.46
C SER A 170 -5.47 -15.45 -13.97
N ASP A 171 -6.16 -16.49 -13.50
CA ASP A 171 -7.62 -16.57 -13.55
C ASP A 171 -8.19 -16.08 -12.21
N ARG A 172 -8.87 -14.93 -12.22
CA ARG A 172 -9.47 -14.32 -11.01
C ARG A 172 -10.55 -15.19 -10.36
N GLN A 173 -11.08 -16.18 -11.08
CA GLN A 173 -12.08 -17.13 -10.57
C GLN A 173 -11.42 -18.39 -10.03
N ALA A 174 -10.14 -18.62 -10.32
CA ALA A 174 -9.41 -19.75 -9.78
C ALA A 174 -9.26 -19.65 -8.27
N LYS A 175 -9.27 -20.80 -7.63
CA LYS A 175 -8.95 -20.90 -6.21
C LYS A 175 -7.46 -20.74 -6.00
N LEU A 176 -7.10 -20.01 -4.98
CA LEU A 176 -5.71 -19.92 -4.54
C LEU A 176 -5.18 -21.31 -4.18
N GLU A 177 -3.92 -21.53 -4.49
CA GLU A 177 -3.19 -22.78 -4.20
C GLU A 177 -1.92 -22.44 -3.40
N ALA A 178 -1.44 -23.40 -2.63
CA ALA A 178 -0.14 -23.26 -1.97
C ALA A 178 0.96 -23.02 -3.00
N GLY A 179 1.81 -22.04 -2.75
CA GLY A 179 2.83 -21.55 -3.68
C GLY A 179 2.44 -20.29 -4.45
N ASN A 180 1.17 -19.90 -4.47
CA ASN A 180 0.80 -18.61 -5.06
C ASN A 180 1.38 -17.45 -4.22
N VAL A 181 1.75 -16.37 -4.92
CA VAL A 181 2.01 -15.05 -4.32
C VAL A 181 0.98 -14.08 -4.88
N ILE A 182 0.34 -13.32 -4.00
CA ILE A 182 -0.68 -12.35 -4.35
C ILE A 182 -0.45 -11.04 -3.60
N SER A 183 -0.91 -9.91 -4.16
CA SER A 183 -1.04 -8.66 -3.41
C SER A 183 -2.20 -8.73 -2.42
N ASP A 184 -2.16 -7.88 -1.40
CA ASP A 184 -3.25 -7.57 -0.48
C ASP A 184 -3.27 -6.05 -0.31
N GLU A 185 -4.07 -5.36 -1.12
CA GLU A 185 -3.99 -3.93 -1.37
C GLU A 185 -5.31 -3.15 -1.18
N PRO A 186 -6.06 -3.30 -0.10
CA PRO A 186 -7.24 -2.48 0.12
C PRO A 186 -6.87 -1.00 0.17
N GLY A 187 -7.79 -0.14 -0.31
CA GLY A 187 -7.59 1.31 -0.30
C GLY A 187 -8.89 2.10 -0.20
N LEU A 188 -8.79 3.31 0.34
CA LEU A 188 -9.88 4.28 0.40
C LEU A 188 -9.40 5.64 -0.13
N TYR A 189 -10.21 6.26 -0.98
CA TYR A 189 -9.85 7.48 -1.69
C TYR A 189 -10.96 8.53 -1.57
N PHE A 190 -10.76 9.49 -0.68
CA PHE A 190 -11.68 10.60 -0.44
C PHE A 190 -11.15 11.87 -1.14
N GLU A 191 -11.52 12.05 -2.39
CA GLU A 191 -11.00 13.12 -3.25
C GLU A 191 -11.31 14.52 -2.69
N GLU A 192 -12.49 14.71 -2.10
CA GLU A 192 -12.90 15.97 -1.48
C GLU A 192 -12.05 16.33 -0.26
N LEU A 193 -11.54 15.33 0.46
CA LEU A 193 -10.65 15.50 1.60
C LEU A 193 -9.18 15.58 1.18
N GLY A 194 -8.85 15.20 -0.07
CA GLY A 194 -7.48 15.05 -0.54
C GLY A 194 -6.75 13.94 0.22
N ILE A 195 -7.47 12.88 0.58
CA ILE A 195 -6.92 11.73 1.33
C ILE A 195 -7.10 10.46 0.50
N GLY A 196 -5.98 9.88 0.07
CA GLY A 196 -5.91 8.52 -0.47
C GLY A 196 -5.03 7.67 0.43
N VAL A 197 -5.53 6.49 0.78
CA VAL A 197 -4.81 5.50 1.59
C VAL A 197 -4.89 4.15 0.89
N ARG A 198 -3.74 3.54 0.64
CA ARG A 198 -3.57 2.12 0.28
C ARG A 198 -2.51 1.52 1.17
N ILE A 199 -2.78 0.34 1.68
CA ILE A 199 -1.82 -0.48 2.42
C ILE A 199 -1.75 -1.80 1.68
N GLU A 200 -0.58 -2.16 1.23
CA GLU A 200 -0.37 -3.33 0.39
C GLU A 200 0.79 -4.15 0.88
N ASP A 201 0.55 -5.43 0.94
CA ASP A 201 1.51 -6.44 1.31
C ASP A 201 1.55 -7.59 0.29
N ASP A 202 2.72 -8.20 0.12
CA ASP A 202 2.88 -9.45 -0.63
C ASP A 202 2.54 -10.63 0.26
N LEU A 203 1.54 -11.45 -0.12
CA LEU A 203 1.13 -12.66 0.59
C LEU A 203 1.60 -13.92 -0.14
N TYR A 204 2.39 -14.76 0.53
CA TYR A 204 2.70 -16.11 0.08
C TYR A 204 1.69 -17.10 0.63
N ILE A 205 0.96 -17.78 -0.24
CA ILE A 205 -0.04 -18.78 0.15
C ILE A 205 0.67 -20.07 0.55
N THR A 206 0.53 -20.45 1.80
CA THR A 206 1.06 -21.70 2.37
C THR A 206 0.03 -22.83 2.28
N GLU A 207 0.36 -24.03 2.71
CA GLU A 207 -0.61 -25.14 2.76
C GLU A 207 -1.81 -24.90 3.69
N LYS A 208 -1.68 -24.00 4.68
CA LYS A 208 -2.70 -23.82 5.75
C LYS A 208 -3.22 -22.39 5.90
N GLY A 209 -2.60 -21.41 5.22
CA GLY A 209 -2.94 -19.98 5.34
C GLY A 209 -2.06 -19.17 4.42
N CYS A 210 -1.57 -18.03 4.89
CA CYS A 210 -0.56 -17.25 4.17
C CYS A 210 0.55 -16.77 5.11
N GLU A 211 1.66 -16.36 4.50
CA GLU A 211 2.76 -15.64 5.13
C GLU A 211 2.84 -14.25 4.50
N VAL A 212 2.87 -13.21 5.32
CA VAL A 212 3.06 -11.83 4.88
C VAL A 212 4.54 -11.60 4.64
N LEU A 213 4.97 -11.58 3.38
CA LEU A 213 6.38 -11.45 3.00
C LEU A 213 6.97 -10.06 3.32
N THR A 214 6.11 -9.08 3.50
CA THR A 214 6.43 -7.66 3.73
C THR A 214 6.17 -7.21 5.16
N ALA A 215 5.94 -8.14 6.08
CA ALA A 215 5.62 -7.88 7.50
C ALA A 215 6.67 -7.03 8.25
N ASP A 216 7.88 -6.90 7.71
CA ASP A 216 8.96 -6.09 8.26
C ASP A 216 8.91 -4.61 7.80
N ILE A 217 7.94 -4.23 6.96
CA ILE A 217 7.69 -2.85 6.55
C ILE A 217 6.55 -2.29 7.42
N ILE A 218 6.87 -1.32 8.26
CA ILE A 218 5.92 -0.77 9.24
C ILE A 218 4.62 -0.29 8.59
N ASN A 219 3.50 -0.61 9.24
CA ASN A 219 2.15 -0.22 8.83
C ASN A 219 1.22 0.11 10.03
N GLU A 220 1.67 -0.04 11.28
CA GLU A 220 0.90 0.41 12.44
C GLU A 220 1.04 1.92 12.63
N VAL A 221 -0.04 2.59 13.01
CA VAL A 221 -0.05 4.05 13.21
C VAL A 221 1.02 4.48 14.20
N GLU A 222 1.12 3.79 15.31
CA GLU A 222 2.06 4.09 16.40
C GLU A 222 3.52 3.93 15.94
N ASP A 223 3.81 2.91 15.13
CA ASP A 223 5.15 2.67 14.60
C ASP A 223 5.54 3.74 13.56
N ILE A 224 4.60 4.14 12.71
CA ILE A 224 4.81 5.23 11.73
C ILE A 224 5.08 6.54 12.47
N GLU A 225 4.25 6.92 13.43
CA GLU A 225 4.46 8.15 14.21
C GLU A 225 5.78 8.12 15.00
N ALA A 226 6.13 6.98 15.58
CA ALA A 226 7.40 6.79 16.29
C ALA A 226 8.60 6.89 15.34
N PHE A 227 8.51 6.33 14.13
CA PHE A 227 9.56 6.43 13.11
C PHE A 227 9.87 7.90 12.77
N PHE A 228 8.83 8.69 12.53
CA PHE A 228 9.00 10.12 12.21
C PHE A 228 9.46 10.96 13.42
N ALA A 229 9.01 10.63 14.65
CA ALA A 229 9.41 11.30 15.87
C ALA A 229 10.87 11.02 16.27
N GLY A 230 11.41 9.85 15.90
CA GLY A 230 12.76 9.44 16.28
C GLY A 230 13.91 10.24 15.66
N GLY A 231 13.62 11.15 14.73
CA GLY A 231 14.57 12.14 14.20
C GLY A 231 15.79 11.58 13.45
N LYS A 232 15.91 10.28 13.30
CA LYS A 232 17.00 9.65 12.55
C LYS A 232 16.67 9.67 11.06
N ARG A 233 17.00 10.77 10.42
CA ARG A 233 16.99 10.89 8.95
C ARG A 233 18.37 10.41 8.46
N PRO A 234 18.46 9.33 7.67
CA PRO A 234 19.75 8.77 7.24
C PRO A 234 20.45 9.60 6.14
N PHE A 235 19.89 10.76 5.74
CA PHE A 235 20.49 11.65 4.74
C PHE A 235 20.48 13.12 5.16
#